data_1c543b7b6ff188235df603a414f599d8
#
_entry.id   1c543b7b6ff188235df603a414f599d8
#
_cell.length_a   1.000
_cell.length_b   1.000
_cell.length_c   1.000
_cell.angle_alpha   90.00
_cell.angle_beta   90.00
_cell.angle_gamma   90.00
#
_symmetry.space_group_name_H-M   'P 1'
#
loop_
_entity.id
_entity.type
_entity.pdbx_description
1 polymer ?
#
loop_
_entity_poly.entity_id
_entity_poly.type
_entity_poly.pdbx_seq_one_letter_code
_entity_poly.pdbx_strand_id
1 'polypeptide(L)'
;PHPVPQFQIFQYPNSGYSALEQKLGNVNEMLEHLQLSRAKWQRTAAGLAAWKSKDVTPNQTLWDIEKFETVALDEETLKRLQTSLVQIREELGEDLKDAEAKLRVIKKEEKDAREELKELKQGRKAYPKEVEEAKYELRTRLQERCGRLVPVQILADLLDVRDEKWHNAIEGYMGNNKLLLVVEPNYVKDAMEIYQGMDKKRFSRAAVLDTEKVLSSDKKAKAGSLAEEVLAKEEYVRAYIDFFLGNVIKCDGIDELREQTIGITADCMLYQGYRLQHINPESYTRRAYIGETSMRQRIRRLEERCDALQQERLPLQEMKEEIQRVLTLEALSQPAEEYMSWKKEIDEIQKKEREKRQIQEEMKKLQDGEVSALKAHVLLCRLGK
;
A
#
# COMPACT_ATOMS: atom_id res chain seq x y z
N PRO A 1 -54.16 25.37 93.33
CA PRO A 1 -53.68 25.09 91.99
C PRO A 1 -52.29 25.69 91.83
N HIS A 2 -51.32 24.81 91.69
CA HIS A 2 -49.92 25.23 91.46
C HIS A 2 -49.72 25.46 89.94
N PRO A 3 -49.02 26.49 89.53
CA PRO A 3 -48.74 26.71 88.14
C PRO A 3 -47.69 25.72 87.70
N VAL A 4 -48.01 25.07 86.58
CA VAL A 4 -47.10 24.19 85.86
C VAL A 4 -45.95 25.05 85.33
N PRO A 5 -44.70 24.67 85.55
CA PRO A 5 -43.56 25.48 84.98
C PRO A 5 -43.56 25.30 83.42
N GLN A 6 -43.67 26.43 82.74
CA GLN A 6 -43.45 26.52 81.31
C GLN A 6 -42.02 26.13 81.05
N PHE A 7 -41.81 24.96 80.42
CA PHE A 7 -40.53 24.60 79.80
C PHE A 7 -40.26 25.55 78.66
N GLN A 8 -39.37 26.55 78.92
CA GLN A 8 -38.76 27.28 77.83
C GLN A 8 -37.90 26.27 76.99
N ILE A 9 -38.36 26.02 75.83
CA ILE A 9 -37.58 25.29 74.79
C ILE A 9 -36.40 26.24 74.48
N PHE A 10 -35.22 25.96 75.05
CA PHE A 10 -34.00 26.59 74.63
C PHE A 10 -33.75 26.26 73.17
N GLN A 11 -34.07 27.19 72.29
CA GLN A 11 -33.57 27.17 70.95
C GLN A 11 -32.07 27.42 71.02
N TYR A 12 -31.25 26.39 70.98
CA TYR A 12 -29.80 26.52 70.78
C TYR A 12 -29.57 27.19 69.44
N PRO A 13 -28.68 28.21 69.38
CA PRO A 13 -28.39 28.84 68.10
C PRO A 13 -27.59 27.90 67.22
N ASN A 14 -28.27 27.22 66.38
CA ASN A 14 -27.72 26.31 65.31
C ASN A 14 -27.00 27.10 64.20
N SER A 15 -26.72 28.39 64.42
CA SER A 15 -26.20 29.30 63.40
C SER A 15 -24.76 28.97 62.96
N GLY A 16 -23.94 28.44 63.86
CA GLY A 16 -22.53 28.10 63.54
C GLY A 16 -22.41 26.82 62.73
N TYR A 17 -23.15 25.82 63.09
CA TYR A 17 -23.11 24.51 62.40
C TYR A 17 -23.72 24.61 60.99
N SER A 18 -24.88 25.27 60.85
CA SER A 18 -25.51 25.47 59.52
C SER A 18 -24.66 26.31 58.59
N ALA A 19 -23.91 27.29 59.08
CA ALA A 19 -22.98 28.06 58.30
C ALA A 19 -21.78 27.22 57.80
N LEU A 20 -21.32 26.25 58.61
CA LEU A 20 -20.25 25.30 58.22
C LEU A 20 -20.79 24.28 57.23
N GLU A 21 -22.01 23.79 57.36
CA GLU A 21 -22.67 22.91 56.37
C GLU A 21 -22.77 23.59 55.00
N GLN A 22 -23.18 24.87 54.97
CA GLN A 22 -23.26 25.61 53.72
C GLN A 22 -21.87 25.80 53.10
N LYS A 23 -20.83 26.14 53.90
CA LYS A 23 -19.45 26.23 53.44
C LYS A 23 -18.97 24.87 52.88
N LEU A 24 -19.24 23.78 53.56
CA LEU A 24 -18.89 22.44 53.11
C LEU A 24 -19.58 22.07 51.81
N GLY A 25 -20.85 22.43 51.63
CA GLY A 25 -21.58 22.29 50.39
C GLY A 25 -20.90 23.01 49.25
N ASN A 26 -20.57 24.30 49.42
CA ASN A 26 -19.87 25.10 48.38
C ASN A 26 -18.52 24.52 48.04
N VAL A 27 -17.74 24.08 49.04
CA VAL A 27 -16.41 23.46 48.82
C VAL A 27 -16.57 22.12 48.07
N ASN A 28 -17.58 21.30 48.35
CA ASN A 28 -17.85 20.07 47.63
C ASN A 28 -18.23 20.33 46.19
N GLU A 29 -19.11 21.29 45.90
CA GLU A 29 -19.47 21.66 44.50
C GLU A 29 -18.24 22.16 43.73
N MET A 30 -17.38 22.98 44.37
CA MET A 30 -16.13 23.37 43.74
C MET A 30 -15.20 22.17 43.48
N LEU A 31 -15.06 21.25 44.42
CA LEU A 31 -14.24 20.07 44.25
C LEU A 31 -14.76 19.16 43.11
N GLU A 32 -16.06 18.99 42.96
CA GLU A 32 -16.65 18.26 41.84
C GLU A 32 -16.27 18.88 40.50
N HIS A 33 -16.37 20.22 40.41
CA HIS A 33 -15.96 20.92 39.18
C HIS A 33 -14.47 20.73 38.89
N LEU A 34 -13.60 20.92 39.88
CA LEU A 34 -12.15 20.78 39.77
C LEU A 34 -11.75 19.33 39.41
N GLN A 35 -12.47 18.35 39.93
CA GLN A 35 -12.24 16.94 39.60
C GLN A 35 -12.56 16.61 38.13
N LEU A 36 -13.46 17.33 37.47
CA LEU A 36 -13.71 17.17 36.02
C LEU A 36 -12.47 17.54 35.20
N SER A 37 -11.79 18.64 35.57
CA SER A 37 -10.56 19.05 34.90
C SER A 37 -9.41 18.07 35.13
N ARG A 38 -9.32 17.53 36.35
CA ARG A 38 -8.38 16.45 36.66
C ARG A 38 -8.66 15.18 35.81
N ALA A 39 -9.92 14.82 35.67
CA ALA A 39 -10.30 13.67 34.83
C ALA A 39 -9.98 13.89 33.34
N LYS A 40 -10.19 15.10 32.81
CA LYS A 40 -9.79 15.47 31.45
C LYS A 40 -8.29 15.35 31.27
N TRP A 41 -7.53 15.92 32.19
CA TRP A 41 -6.05 15.85 32.18
C TRP A 41 -5.56 14.39 32.19
N GLN A 42 -6.09 13.55 33.11
CA GLN A 42 -5.70 12.14 33.21
C GLN A 42 -6.04 11.35 31.95
N ARG A 43 -7.17 11.63 31.29
CA ARG A 43 -7.53 11.00 30.00
C ARG A 43 -6.53 11.39 28.92
N THR A 44 -6.19 12.67 28.82
CA THR A 44 -5.20 13.16 27.85
C THR A 44 -3.82 12.55 28.14
N ALA A 45 -3.38 12.51 29.41
CA ALA A 45 -2.13 11.87 29.81
C ALA A 45 -2.08 10.37 29.44
N ALA A 46 -3.17 9.64 29.66
CA ALA A 46 -3.27 8.24 29.23
C ALA A 46 -3.18 8.07 27.70
N GLY A 47 -3.75 9.02 26.95
CA GLY A 47 -3.61 9.07 25.49
C GLY A 47 -2.17 9.32 25.05
N LEU A 48 -1.47 10.25 25.73
CA LEU A 48 -0.06 10.56 25.47
C LEU A 48 0.89 9.39 25.83
N ALA A 49 0.57 8.59 26.83
CA ALA A 49 1.39 7.45 27.24
C ALA A 49 1.64 6.47 26.09
N ALA A 50 0.71 6.37 25.14
CA ALA A 50 0.85 5.51 23.97
C ALA A 50 2.02 5.89 23.05
N TRP A 51 2.45 7.15 23.04
CA TRP A 51 3.64 7.61 22.30
C TRP A 51 4.94 7.02 22.83
N LYS A 52 5.01 6.63 24.11
CA LYS A 52 6.23 6.06 24.73
C LYS A 52 6.66 4.74 24.11
N SER A 53 5.74 4.01 23.49
CA SER A 53 6.02 2.73 22.83
C SER A 53 6.35 2.88 21.34
N LYS A 54 6.47 4.12 20.83
CA LYS A 54 6.68 4.38 19.41
C LYS A 54 8.10 4.83 19.14
N ASP A 55 8.79 4.12 18.27
CA ASP A 55 10.19 4.40 17.89
C ASP A 55 10.38 5.78 17.25
N VAL A 56 9.31 6.33 16.69
CA VAL A 56 9.31 7.66 16.07
C VAL A 56 9.31 8.81 17.07
N THR A 57 9.17 8.53 18.38
CA THR A 57 9.06 9.56 19.41
C THR A 57 10.44 9.96 19.93
N PRO A 58 10.91 11.21 19.73
CA PRO A 58 12.19 11.67 20.24
C PRO A 58 12.28 11.64 21.77
N ASN A 59 13.47 11.43 22.33
CA ASN A 59 13.69 11.39 23.77
C ASN A 59 13.20 12.65 24.50
N GLN A 60 13.38 13.82 23.90
CA GLN A 60 12.89 15.07 24.49
C GLN A 60 11.36 15.08 24.63
N THR A 61 10.68 14.58 23.61
CA THR A 61 9.21 14.44 23.61
C THR A 61 8.75 13.44 24.69
N LEU A 62 9.49 12.34 24.88
CA LEU A 62 9.21 11.39 25.95
C LEU A 62 9.31 12.04 27.34
N TRP A 63 10.33 12.84 27.60
CA TRP A 63 10.46 13.59 28.86
C TRP A 63 9.35 14.62 29.05
N ASP A 64 8.94 15.30 28.00
CA ASP A 64 7.86 16.26 28.08
C ASP A 64 6.50 15.56 28.32
N ILE A 65 6.29 14.34 27.78
CA ILE A 65 5.14 13.50 28.12
C ILE A 65 5.16 13.10 29.60
N GLU A 66 6.29 12.69 30.16
CA GLU A 66 6.40 12.37 31.60
C GLU A 66 6.07 13.58 32.49
N LYS A 67 6.52 14.77 32.12
CA LYS A 67 6.15 15.99 32.82
C LYS A 67 4.66 16.30 32.73
N PHE A 68 4.03 15.98 31.59
CA PHE A 68 2.57 16.11 31.43
C PHE A 68 1.84 15.12 32.36
N GLU A 69 2.25 13.86 32.39
CA GLU A 69 1.64 12.81 33.25
C GLU A 69 1.73 13.20 34.74
N THR A 70 2.84 13.78 35.18
CA THR A 70 3.06 14.18 36.56
C THR A 70 2.55 15.60 36.91
N VAL A 71 1.88 16.27 35.96
CA VAL A 71 1.38 17.66 36.11
C VAL A 71 2.51 18.67 36.39
N ALA A 72 3.75 18.31 36.05
CA ALA A 72 4.95 19.09 36.39
C ALA A 72 5.43 20.03 35.24
N LEU A 73 4.73 20.07 34.10
CA LEU A 73 5.14 20.92 32.98
C LEU A 73 4.71 22.38 33.15
N ASP A 74 5.47 23.28 32.54
CA ASP A 74 5.13 24.67 32.34
C ASP A 74 4.56 24.92 30.92
N GLU A 75 4.14 26.14 30.65
CA GLU A 75 3.53 26.52 29.38
C GLU A 75 4.51 26.39 28.21
N GLU A 76 5.79 26.66 28.39
CA GLU A 76 6.82 26.54 27.38
C GLU A 76 7.04 25.09 27.00
N THR A 77 7.16 24.21 27.99
CA THR A 77 7.28 22.76 27.79
C THR A 77 6.04 22.19 27.08
N LEU A 78 4.84 22.68 27.46
CA LEU A 78 3.60 22.26 26.79
C LEU A 78 3.58 22.66 25.32
N LYS A 79 3.92 23.90 24.99
CA LYS A 79 3.98 24.36 23.58
C LYS A 79 5.03 23.61 22.78
N ARG A 80 6.19 23.29 23.37
CA ARG A 80 7.21 22.47 22.74
C ARG A 80 6.69 21.06 22.47
N LEU A 81 6.02 20.44 23.43
CA LEU A 81 5.40 19.12 23.27
C LEU A 81 4.36 19.12 22.14
N GLN A 82 3.46 20.10 22.12
CA GLN A 82 2.48 20.26 21.04
C GLN A 82 3.15 20.38 19.67
N THR A 83 4.17 21.23 19.56
CA THR A 83 4.92 21.44 18.30
C THR A 83 5.60 20.15 17.86
N SER A 84 6.23 19.42 18.79
CA SER A 84 6.89 18.15 18.49
C SER A 84 5.90 17.09 17.99
N LEU A 85 4.74 16.96 18.63
CA LEU A 85 3.71 16.01 18.20
C LEU A 85 3.13 16.36 16.81
N VAL A 86 2.95 17.64 16.52
CA VAL A 86 2.51 18.10 15.19
C VAL A 86 3.56 17.76 14.14
N GLN A 87 4.84 18.07 14.42
CA GLN A 87 5.93 17.79 13.49
C GLN A 87 6.06 16.29 13.18
N ILE A 88 6.03 15.43 14.20
CA ILE A 88 6.06 13.96 14.01
C ILE A 88 4.88 13.52 13.14
N ARG A 89 3.70 14.08 13.36
CA ARG A 89 2.51 13.73 12.57
C ARG A 89 2.59 14.20 11.12
N GLU A 90 3.21 15.33 10.85
CA GLU A 90 3.45 15.85 9.50
C GLU A 90 4.44 14.93 8.75
N GLU A 91 5.58 14.61 9.39
CA GLU A 91 6.58 13.68 8.83
C GLU A 91 5.96 12.30 8.52
N LEU A 92 5.22 11.73 9.48
CA LEU A 92 4.50 10.46 9.26
C LEU A 92 3.42 10.56 8.18
N GLY A 93 2.79 11.73 8.04
CA GLY A 93 1.82 12.00 6.98
C GLY A 93 2.44 11.99 5.58
N GLU A 94 3.68 12.46 5.45
CA GLU A 94 4.45 12.38 4.19
C GLU A 94 4.88 10.95 3.90
N ASP A 95 5.44 10.25 4.89
CA ASP A 95 5.80 8.84 4.77
C ASP A 95 4.61 7.96 4.38
N LEU A 96 3.42 8.25 4.92
CA LEU A 96 2.19 7.57 4.56
C LEU A 96 1.83 7.76 3.09
N LYS A 97 1.93 8.99 2.57
CA LYS A 97 1.67 9.29 1.16
C LYS A 97 2.63 8.55 0.23
N ASP A 98 3.91 8.53 0.60
CA ASP A 98 4.94 7.83 -0.14
C ASP A 98 4.73 6.31 -0.15
N ALA A 99 4.41 5.73 1.01
CA ALA A 99 4.08 4.31 1.12
C ALA A 99 2.83 3.95 0.30
N GLU A 100 1.79 4.79 0.32
CA GLU A 100 0.59 4.60 -0.48
C GLU A 100 0.85 4.70 -1.98
N ALA A 101 1.71 5.63 -2.41
CA ALA A 101 2.09 5.76 -3.82
C ALA A 101 2.82 4.51 -4.31
N LYS A 102 3.81 4.02 -3.55
CA LYS A 102 4.53 2.77 -3.84
C LYS A 102 3.59 1.57 -3.87
N LEU A 103 2.69 1.44 -2.88
CA LEU A 103 1.71 0.36 -2.83
C LEU A 103 0.75 0.36 -4.03
N ARG A 104 0.36 1.52 -4.54
CA ARG A 104 -0.47 1.61 -5.76
C ARG A 104 0.24 1.05 -6.98
N VAL A 105 1.52 1.38 -7.15
CA VAL A 105 2.35 0.87 -8.26
C VAL A 105 2.48 -0.64 -8.16
N ILE A 106 2.91 -1.15 -7.00
CA ILE A 106 3.09 -2.59 -6.76
C ILE A 106 1.78 -3.36 -6.99
N LYS A 107 0.65 -2.88 -6.46
CA LYS A 107 -0.66 -3.53 -6.64
C LYS A 107 -1.09 -3.57 -8.09
N LYS A 108 -0.79 -2.51 -8.87
CA LYS A 108 -1.07 -2.50 -10.30
C LYS A 108 -0.24 -3.53 -11.04
N GLU A 109 1.08 -3.55 -10.79
CA GLU A 109 1.98 -4.53 -11.43
C GLU A 109 1.61 -5.97 -11.04
N GLU A 110 1.28 -6.22 -9.76
CA GLU A 110 0.85 -7.53 -9.28
C GLU A 110 -0.44 -7.99 -9.98
N LYS A 111 -1.40 -7.07 -10.15
CA LYS A 111 -2.64 -7.35 -10.86
C LYS A 111 -2.38 -7.71 -12.32
N ASP A 112 -1.60 -6.87 -13.02
CA ASP A 112 -1.27 -7.07 -14.43
C ASP A 112 -0.52 -8.41 -14.64
N ALA A 113 0.45 -8.71 -13.75
CA ALA A 113 1.19 -9.97 -13.79
C ALA A 113 0.30 -11.20 -13.53
N ARG A 114 -0.63 -11.11 -12.58
CA ARG A 114 -1.57 -12.20 -12.28
C ARG A 114 -2.59 -12.43 -13.39
N GLU A 115 -3.07 -11.38 -14.03
CA GLU A 115 -3.99 -11.51 -15.17
C GLU A 115 -3.27 -12.18 -16.33
N GLU A 116 -2.04 -11.77 -16.66
CA GLU A 116 -1.22 -12.40 -17.69
C GLU A 116 -0.93 -13.86 -17.36
N LEU A 117 -0.55 -14.17 -16.12
CA LEU A 117 -0.31 -15.54 -15.65
C LEU A 117 -1.55 -16.42 -15.81
N LYS A 118 -2.73 -15.90 -15.51
CA LYS A 118 -4.00 -16.60 -15.66
C LYS A 118 -4.27 -16.96 -17.12
N GLU A 119 -4.07 -16.01 -18.05
CA GLU A 119 -4.26 -16.23 -19.48
C GLU A 119 -3.28 -17.28 -20.02
N LEU A 120 -2.01 -17.19 -19.63
CA LEU A 120 -0.97 -18.14 -20.03
C LEU A 120 -1.25 -19.57 -19.51
N LYS A 121 -1.70 -19.72 -18.26
CA LYS A 121 -2.07 -21.02 -17.67
C LYS A 121 -3.29 -21.64 -18.35
N GLN A 122 -4.12 -20.84 -19.01
CA GLN A 122 -5.23 -21.30 -19.84
C GLN A 122 -4.80 -21.62 -21.29
N GLY A 123 -3.49 -21.57 -21.57
CA GLY A 123 -2.95 -21.83 -22.91
C GLY A 123 -3.14 -20.66 -23.90
N ARG A 124 -3.60 -19.50 -23.42
CA ARG A 124 -3.72 -18.31 -24.24
C ARG A 124 -2.43 -17.51 -24.17
N LYS A 125 -1.77 -17.33 -25.29
CA LYS A 125 -0.63 -16.42 -25.38
C LYS A 125 -1.16 -14.98 -25.35
N ALA A 126 -0.66 -14.16 -24.43
CA ALA A 126 -1.03 -12.76 -24.34
C ALA A 126 -0.34 -11.94 -25.44
N TYR A 127 -0.84 -12.03 -26.65
CA TYR A 127 -0.38 -11.18 -27.75
C TYR A 127 -0.78 -9.72 -27.54
N PRO A 128 -0.08 -8.76 -28.17
CA PRO A 128 -0.52 -7.37 -28.16
C PRO A 128 -1.96 -7.25 -28.67
N LYS A 129 -2.78 -6.49 -27.96
CA LYS A 129 -4.21 -6.31 -28.26
C LYS A 129 -4.47 -5.93 -29.74
N GLU A 130 -3.62 -5.04 -30.28
CA GLU A 130 -3.69 -4.61 -31.67
C GLU A 130 -3.55 -5.77 -32.66
N VAL A 131 -2.68 -6.76 -32.36
CA VAL A 131 -2.46 -7.94 -33.21
C VAL A 131 -3.65 -8.89 -33.14
N GLU A 132 -4.18 -9.13 -31.93
CA GLU A 132 -5.37 -9.98 -31.74
C GLU A 132 -6.62 -9.36 -32.40
N GLU A 133 -6.81 -8.07 -32.28
CA GLU A 133 -7.90 -7.36 -32.95
C GLU A 133 -7.74 -7.40 -34.46
N ALA A 134 -6.52 -7.19 -34.99
CA ALA A 134 -6.26 -7.30 -36.43
C ALA A 134 -6.52 -8.72 -36.95
N LYS A 135 -6.08 -9.74 -36.22
CA LYS A 135 -6.35 -11.16 -36.52
C LYS A 135 -7.85 -11.44 -36.58
N TYR A 136 -8.60 -10.96 -35.60
CA TYR A 136 -10.04 -11.15 -35.55
C TYR A 136 -10.75 -10.46 -36.71
N GLU A 137 -10.44 -9.19 -36.98
CA GLU A 137 -11.04 -8.41 -38.07
C GLU A 137 -10.70 -9.01 -39.43
N LEU A 138 -9.44 -9.37 -39.64
CA LEU A 138 -9.01 -10.01 -40.89
C LEU A 138 -9.74 -11.34 -41.12
N ARG A 139 -9.85 -12.19 -40.09
CA ARG A 139 -10.56 -13.47 -40.16
C ARG A 139 -12.03 -13.28 -40.52
N THR A 140 -12.70 -12.31 -39.87
CA THR A 140 -14.13 -12.04 -40.12
C THR A 140 -14.37 -11.58 -41.55
N ARG A 141 -13.59 -10.63 -42.04
CA ARG A 141 -13.72 -10.12 -43.41
C ARG A 141 -13.34 -11.17 -44.48
N LEU A 142 -12.35 -12.02 -44.20
CA LEU A 142 -12.02 -13.16 -45.06
C LEU A 142 -13.17 -14.15 -45.13
N GLN A 143 -13.80 -14.47 -44.01
CA GLN A 143 -14.96 -15.37 -43.98
C GLN A 143 -16.13 -14.80 -44.78
N GLU A 144 -16.40 -13.52 -44.67
CA GLU A 144 -17.45 -12.84 -45.49
C GLU A 144 -17.12 -12.89 -46.98
N ARG A 145 -15.84 -12.64 -47.34
CA ARG A 145 -15.42 -12.57 -48.74
C ARG A 145 -15.35 -13.99 -49.40
N CYS A 146 -14.88 -14.97 -48.68
CA CYS A 146 -14.66 -16.32 -49.16
C CYS A 146 -15.88 -17.26 -48.97
N GLY A 147 -16.89 -16.82 -48.20
CA GLY A 147 -18.06 -17.66 -47.87
C GLY A 147 -17.79 -18.85 -46.99
N ARG A 148 -16.58 -18.96 -46.44
CA ARG A 148 -16.14 -20.06 -45.56
C ARG A 148 -15.12 -19.57 -44.52
N LEU A 149 -14.98 -20.32 -43.45
CA LEU A 149 -13.98 -20.04 -42.42
C LEU A 149 -12.57 -20.24 -42.97
N VAL A 150 -11.77 -19.18 -43.02
CA VAL A 150 -10.34 -19.20 -43.38
C VAL A 150 -9.54 -18.97 -42.11
N PRO A 151 -8.66 -19.92 -41.72
CA PRO A 151 -7.82 -19.75 -40.54
C PRO A 151 -6.84 -18.58 -40.72
N VAL A 152 -6.81 -17.68 -39.75
CA VAL A 152 -5.78 -16.64 -39.62
C VAL A 152 -5.03 -16.90 -38.33
N GLN A 153 -3.72 -17.18 -38.46
CA GLN A 153 -2.85 -17.53 -37.32
C GLN A 153 -1.77 -16.48 -37.10
N ILE A 154 -1.17 -16.46 -35.94
CA ILE A 154 0.02 -15.63 -35.66
C ILE A 154 1.24 -16.55 -35.90
N LEU A 155 2.26 -16.01 -36.55
CA LEU A 155 3.45 -16.77 -36.94
C LEU A 155 4.07 -17.55 -35.77
N ALA A 156 4.16 -16.92 -34.60
CA ALA A 156 4.69 -17.55 -33.39
C ALA A 156 3.93 -18.82 -32.94
N ASP A 157 2.66 -18.99 -33.33
CA ASP A 157 1.87 -20.18 -33.01
C ASP A 157 2.24 -21.38 -33.92
N LEU A 158 2.87 -21.10 -35.05
CA LEU A 158 3.28 -22.08 -36.06
C LEU A 158 4.75 -22.50 -35.93
N LEU A 159 5.45 -21.94 -34.97
CA LEU A 159 6.89 -22.15 -34.75
C LEU A 159 7.14 -22.82 -33.40
N ASP A 160 8.23 -23.62 -33.39
CA ASP A 160 8.82 -24.13 -32.15
C ASP A 160 10.36 -24.09 -32.28
N VAL A 161 11.07 -24.20 -31.15
CA VAL A 161 12.52 -24.12 -31.09
C VAL A 161 13.08 -25.49 -30.75
N ARG A 162 14.09 -25.97 -31.52
CA ARG A 162 14.72 -27.26 -31.32
C ARG A 162 15.63 -27.29 -30.12
N ASP A 163 16.56 -26.32 -30.05
CA ASP A 163 17.54 -26.19 -28.98
C ASP A 163 17.27 -24.92 -28.15
N GLU A 164 16.97 -25.13 -26.88
CA GLU A 164 16.65 -24.04 -25.92
C GLU A 164 17.79 -23.02 -25.79
N LYS A 165 19.06 -23.43 -26.04
CA LYS A 165 20.22 -22.54 -26.06
C LYS A 165 20.00 -21.33 -26.98
N TRP A 166 19.34 -21.55 -28.14
CA TRP A 166 19.14 -20.52 -29.16
C TRP A 166 17.80 -19.81 -29.09
N HIS A 167 16.97 -20.19 -28.14
CA HIS A 167 15.61 -19.66 -28.00
C HIS A 167 15.57 -18.13 -27.89
N ASN A 168 16.38 -17.54 -27.01
CA ASN A 168 16.41 -16.09 -26.83
C ASN A 168 16.93 -15.37 -28.09
N ALA A 169 17.92 -15.93 -28.77
CA ALA A 169 18.45 -15.39 -30.01
C ALA A 169 17.40 -15.38 -31.13
N ILE A 170 16.62 -16.47 -31.26
CA ILE A 170 15.52 -16.57 -32.23
C ILE A 170 14.43 -15.54 -31.90
N GLU A 171 13.93 -15.52 -30.68
CA GLU A 171 12.90 -14.58 -30.23
C GLU A 171 13.33 -13.13 -30.41
N GLY A 172 14.58 -12.85 -30.06
CA GLY A 172 15.16 -11.53 -30.12
C GLY A 172 15.36 -11.04 -31.55
N TYR A 173 15.96 -11.87 -32.43
CA TYR A 173 16.20 -11.50 -33.80
C TYR A 173 14.90 -11.38 -34.61
N MET A 174 13.95 -12.30 -34.40
CA MET A 174 12.62 -12.19 -35.04
C MET A 174 11.87 -10.93 -34.61
N GLY A 175 12.08 -10.45 -33.41
CA GLY A 175 11.45 -9.22 -32.94
C GLY A 175 9.95 -9.20 -33.13
N ASN A 176 9.41 -8.21 -33.86
CA ASN A 176 7.99 -8.14 -34.18
C ASN A 176 7.57 -9.05 -35.34
N ASN A 177 8.51 -9.60 -36.12
CA ASN A 177 8.17 -10.48 -37.26
C ASN A 177 7.49 -11.79 -36.81
N LYS A 178 7.71 -12.23 -35.57
CA LYS A 178 6.99 -13.38 -35.03
C LYS A 178 5.49 -13.14 -34.83
N LEU A 179 5.04 -11.88 -34.88
CA LEU A 179 3.64 -11.47 -34.74
C LEU A 179 2.92 -11.31 -36.07
N LEU A 180 3.55 -11.68 -37.20
CA LEU A 180 2.94 -11.64 -38.52
C LEU A 180 1.67 -12.49 -38.57
N LEU A 181 0.63 -11.98 -39.20
CA LEU A 181 -0.60 -12.72 -39.49
C LEU A 181 -0.34 -13.64 -40.70
N VAL A 182 -0.64 -14.89 -40.54
CA VAL A 182 -0.37 -15.95 -41.50
C VAL A 182 -1.67 -16.56 -41.98
N VAL A 183 -1.83 -16.67 -43.29
CA VAL A 183 -2.97 -17.27 -43.97
C VAL A 183 -2.41 -18.24 -44.99
N GLU A 184 -3.17 -19.28 -45.32
CA GLU A 184 -2.79 -20.22 -46.40
C GLU A 184 -2.53 -19.48 -47.71
N PRO A 185 -1.59 -19.94 -48.55
CA PRO A 185 -1.20 -19.27 -49.80
C PRO A 185 -2.37 -18.92 -50.73
N ASN A 186 -3.38 -19.79 -50.82
CA ASN A 186 -4.56 -19.55 -51.68
C ASN A 186 -5.42 -18.36 -51.30
N TYR A 187 -5.29 -17.83 -50.05
CA TYR A 187 -6.09 -16.74 -49.54
C TYR A 187 -5.27 -15.50 -49.24
N VAL A 188 -3.93 -15.55 -49.41
CA VAL A 188 -3.04 -14.48 -48.97
C VAL A 188 -3.31 -13.16 -49.70
N LYS A 189 -3.63 -13.23 -51.00
CA LYS A 189 -3.96 -12.08 -51.82
C LYS A 189 -5.20 -11.36 -51.28
N ASP A 190 -6.28 -12.13 -51.02
CA ASP A 190 -7.50 -11.58 -50.41
C ASP A 190 -7.25 -11.00 -49.04
N ALA A 191 -6.44 -11.67 -48.22
CA ALA A 191 -6.04 -11.17 -46.89
C ALA A 191 -5.28 -9.84 -46.96
N MET A 192 -4.35 -9.70 -47.90
CA MET A 192 -3.58 -8.47 -48.09
C MET A 192 -4.43 -7.31 -48.59
N GLU A 193 -5.37 -7.57 -49.52
CA GLU A 193 -6.34 -6.56 -49.99
C GLU A 193 -7.26 -6.08 -48.86
N ILE A 194 -7.75 -7.02 -48.02
CA ILE A 194 -8.54 -6.71 -46.82
C ILE A 194 -7.71 -5.86 -45.86
N TYR A 195 -6.48 -6.30 -45.55
CA TYR A 195 -5.59 -5.60 -44.62
C TYR A 195 -5.27 -4.17 -45.12
N GLN A 196 -5.10 -3.95 -46.41
CA GLN A 196 -4.91 -2.63 -47.02
C GLN A 196 -6.07 -1.68 -46.70
N GLY A 197 -7.29 -2.19 -46.61
CA GLY A 197 -8.51 -1.42 -46.28
C GLY A 197 -8.80 -1.27 -44.79
N MET A 198 -7.96 -1.85 -43.90
CA MET A 198 -8.11 -1.74 -42.45
C MET A 198 -7.55 -0.39 -41.91
N ASP A 199 -7.94 0.00 -40.68
CA ASP A 199 -7.49 1.23 -40.05
C ASP A 199 -5.97 1.22 -39.80
N LYS A 200 -5.26 2.08 -40.54
CA LYS A 200 -3.80 2.19 -40.50
C LYS A 200 -3.23 2.63 -39.15
N LYS A 201 -3.97 3.43 -38.37
CA LYS A 201 -3.52 3.91 -37.06
C LYS A 201 -3.70 2.83 -36.01
N ARG A 202 -4.85 2.14 -36.05
CA ARG A 202 -5.19 1.07 -35.10
C ARG A 202 -4.33 -0.16 -35.27
N PHE A 203 -4.01 -0.54 -36.51
CA PHE A 203 -3.31 -1.80 -36.83
C PHE A 203 -1.87 -1.60 -37.35
N SER A 204 -1.24 -0.50 -37.02
CA SER A 204 0.11 -0.15 -37.49
C SER A 204 1.20 -1.17 -37.12
N ARG A 205 0.95 -1.99 -36.10
CA ARG A 205 1.90 -3.03 -35.63
C ARG A 205 1.57 -4.44 -36.14
N ALA A 206 0.44 -4.62 -36.79
CA ALA A 206 0.11 -5.86 -37.43
C ALA A 206 0.66 -5.85 -38.89
N ALA A 207 0.99 -7.01 -39.42
CA ALA A 207 1.34 -7.18 -40.81
C ALA A 207 0.93 -8.58 -41.28
N VAL A 208 0.67 -8.75 -42.56
CA VAL A 208 0.31 -10.03 -43.17
C VAL A 208 1.50 -10.58 -43.93
N LEU A 209 1.82 -11.85 -43.69
CA LEU A 209 2.88 -12.58 -44.41
C LEU A 209 2.40 -12.98 -45.80
N ASP A 210 3.14 -12.65 -46.85
CA ASP A 210 2.89 -13.13 -48.22
C ASP A 210 3.38 -14.59 -48.38
N THR A 211 2.52 -15.51 -47.96
CA THR A 211 2.83 -16.95 -47.96
C THR A 211 2.98 -17.55 -49.35
N GLU A 212 2.34 -16.99 -50.36
CA GLU A 212 2.45 -17.45 -51.75
C GLU A 212 3.83 -17.10 -52.32
N LYS A 213 4.28 -15.84 -52.18
CA LYS A 213 5.59 -15.42 -52.68
C LYS A 213 6.76 -16.03 -51.92
N VAL A 214 6.60 -16.20 -50.61
CA VAL A 214 7.64 -16.87 -49.81
C VAL A 214 7.78 -18.33 -50.23
N LEU A 215 6.71 -19.04 -50.45
CA LEU A 215 6.74 -20.44 -50.89
C LEU A 215 7.40 -20.60 -52.27
N SER A 216 7.25 -19.63 -53.17
CA SER A 216 7.91 -19.61 -54.48
C SER A 216 9.35 -19.11 -54.44
N SER A 217 9.88 -18.79 -53.27
CA SER A 217 11.27 -18.33 -53.09
C SER A 217 12.25 -19.50 -53.01
N ASP A 218 13.29 -19.51 -53.86
CA ASP A 218 14.38 -20.51 -53.82
C ASP A 218 15.41 -20.33 -52.70
N LYS A 219 15.15 -19.46 -51.73
CA LYS A 219 16.09 -19.18 -50.65
C LYS A 219 16.08 -20.34 -49.63
N LYS A 220 17.24 -20.95 -49.50
CA LYS A 220 17.49 -22.01 -48.52
C LYS A 220 18.35 -21.51 -47.38
N ALA A 221 18.12 -22.08 -46.21
CA ALA A 221 18.95 -21.80 -45.06
C ALA A 221 20.37 -22.30 -45.25
N LYS A 222 21.36 -21.51 -44.85
CA LYS A 222 22.76 -21.91 -44.80
C LYS A 222 23.00 -22.87 -43.63
N ALA A 223 23.94 -23.77 -43.78
CA ALA A 223 24.42 -24.60 -42.69
C ALA A 223 24.95 -23.74 -41.54
N GLY A 224 24.62 -24.08 -40.30
CA GLY A 224 24.99 -23.30 -39.12
C GLY A 224 24.11 -22.05 -38.87
N SER A 225 23.09 -21.84 -39.71
CA SER A 225 22.18 -20.71 -39.51
C SER A 225 21.19 -20.92 -38.35
N LEU A 226 20.67 -19.82 -37.85
CA LEU A 226 19.67 -19.80 -36.79
C LEU A 226 18.35 -20.47 -37.22
N ALA A 227 18.10 -20.52 -38.55
CA ALA A 227 16.94 -21.22 -39.14
C ALA A 227 16.89 -22.72 -38.83
N GLU A 228 18.06 -23.37 -38.64
CA GLU A 228 18.12 -24.79 -38.30
C GLU A 228 17.51 -25.12 -36.93
N GLU A 229 17.51 -24.17 -36.04
CA GLU A 229 16.97 -24.33 -34.69
C GLU A 229 15.46 -24.06 -34.61
N VAL A 230 14.84 -23.64 -35.70
CA VAL A 230 13.38 -23.36 -35.73
C VAL A 230 12.65 -24.51 -36.41
N LEU A 231 11.65 -25.04 -35.71
CA LEU A 231 10.71 -26.00 -36.26
C LEU A 231 9.46 -25.28 -36.77
N ALA A 232 9.06 -25.54 -37.98
CA ALA A 232 7.83 -25.02 -38.59
C ALA A 232 6.98 -26.16 -39.09
N LYS A 233 5.68 -26.12 -38.84
CA LYS A 233 4.72 -27.19 -39.22
C LYS A 233 4.34 -27.13 -40.71
N GLU A 234 4.21 -25.89 -41.21
CA GLU A 234 3.73 -25.62 -42.55
C GLU A 234 4.90 -25.28 -43.50
N GLU A 235 4.85 -25.73 -44.74
CA GLU A 235 5.91 -25.54 -45.72
C GLU A 235 6.13 -24.05 -46.04
N TYR A 236 5.07 -23.25 -46.16
CA TYR A 236 5.18 -21.82 -46.41
C TYR A 236 5.75 -21.05 -45.19
N VAL A 237 5.53 -21.57 -43.98
CA VAL A 237 6.17 -21.01 -42.77
C VAL A 237 7.65 -21.38 -42.73
N ARG A 238 8.00 -22.62 -43.09
CA ARG A 238 9.41 -23.04 -43.19
C ARG A 238 10.15 -22.20 -44.22
N ALA A 239 9.56 -21.99 -45.40
CA ALA A 239 10.15 -21.11 -46.41
C ALA A 239 10.41 -19.68 -45.93
N TYR A 240 9.50 -19.14 -45.10
CA TYR A 240 9.73 -17.83 -44.46
C TYR A 240 10.88 -17.84 -43.46
N ILE A 241 10.99 -18.87 -42.65
CA ILE A 241 12.08 -19.02 -41.69
C ILE A 241 13.42 -19.16 -42.41
N ASP A 242 13.49 -19.96 -43.49
CA ASP A 242 14.69 -20.08 -44.31
C ASP A 242 15.08 -18.76 -44.98
N PHE A 243 14.11 -17.99 -45.43
CA PHE A 243 14.36 -16.66 -45.97
C PHE A 243 14.85 -15.67 -44.89
N PHE A 244 14.21 -15.65 -43.71
CA PHE A 244 14.44 -14.61 -42.69
C PHE A 244 15.65 -14.91 -41.78
N LEU A 245 15.79 -16.18 -41.35
CA LEU A 245 16.85 -16.62 -40.45
C LEU A 245 17.98 -17.40 -41.16
N GLY A 246 17.79 -17.77 -42.39
CA GLY A 246 18.73 -18.67 -43.12
C GLY A 246 20.11 -18.10 -43.42
N ASN A 247 20.29 -16.78 -43.27
CA ASN A 247 21.57 -16.13 -43.40
C ASN A 247 22.17 -15.65 -42.06
N VAL A 248 21.48 -15.87 -40.96
CA VAL A 248 21.91 -15.52 -39.60
C VAL A 248 22.70 -16.67 -39.02
N ILE A 249 24.01 -16.54 -38.95
CA ILE A 249 24.89 -17.62 -38.54
C ILE A 249 25.08 -17.64 -37.04
N LYS A 250 24.93 -18.84 -36.45
CA LYS A 250 25.19 -19.07 -35.01
C LYS A 250 26.69 -18.95 -34.75
N CYS A 251 27.09 -18.17 -33.76
CA CYS A 251 28.48 -17.94 -33.38
C CYS A 251 28.64 -18.11 -31.86
N ASP A 252 29.81 -18.61 -31.43
CA ASP A 252 30.14 -18.76 -30.02
C ASP A 252 30.87 -17.57 -29.43
N GLY A 253 31.43 -16.65 -30.25
CA GLY A 253 32.19 -15.48 -29.78
C GLY A 253 32.36 -14.39 -30.80
N ILE A 254 33.07 -13.32 -30.38
CA ILE A 254 33.27 -12.11 -31.18
C ILE A 254 34.09 -12.37 -32.46
N ASP A 255 35.07 -13.24 -32.41
CA ASP A 255 35.93 -13.53 -33.58
C ASP A 255 35.10 -14.18 -34.70
N GLU A 256 34.26 -15.17 -34.36
CA GLU A 256 33.36 -15.79 -35.33
C GLU A 256 32.29 -14.83 -35.85
N LEU A 257 31.77 -13.93 -34.98
CA LEU A 257 30.78 -12.91 -35.38
C LEU A 257 31.36 -11.99 -36.48
N ARG A 258 32.64 -11.61 -36.38
CA ARG A 258 33.31 -10.71 -37.34
C ARG A 258 33.59 -11.37 -38.70
N GLU A 259 33.60 -12.68 -38.78
CA GLU A 259 33.73 -13.44 -40.01
C GLU A 259 32.42 -13.52 -40.80
N GLN A 260 31.28 -13.24 -40.13
CA GLN A 260 29.97 -13.37 -40.77
C GLN A 260 29.43 -12.02 -41.27
N THR A 261 28.60 -12.07 -42.31
CA THR A 261 27.80 -10.91 -42.73
C THR A 261 26.72 -10.59 -41.71
N ILE A 262 26.07 -11.64 -41.16
CA ILE A 262 25.12 -11.58 -40.08
C ILE A 262 25.41 -12.76 -39.15
N GLY A 263 25.84 -12.46 -37.93
CA GLY A 263 26.13 -13.45 -36.91
C GLY A 263 25.42 -13.12 -35.60
N ILE A 264 25.04 -14.16 -34.87
CA ILE A 264 24.40 -13.99 -33.55
C ILE A 264 24.94 -15.01 -32.56
N THR A 265 25.12 -14.59 -31.32
CA THR A 265 25.47 -15.50 -30.22
C THR A 265 24.22 -15.89 -29.42
N ALA A 266 24.32 -16.97 -28.64
CA ALA A 266 23.22 -17.47 -27.81
C ALA A 266 22.80 -16.46 -26.72
N ASP A 267 23.72 -15.59 -26.27
CA ASP A 267 23.47 -14.48 -25.33
C ASP A 267 22.96 -13.19 -26.00
N CYS A 268 22.50 -13.31 -27.28
CA CYS A 268 21.84 -12.23 -28.01
C CYS A 268 22.76 -11.06 -28.41
N MET A 269 24.05 -11.31 -28.66
CA MET A 269 24.93 -10.38 -29.36
C MET A 269 24.76 -10.54 -30.87
N LEU A 270 24.33 -9.49 -31.54
CA LEU A 270 24.11 -9.47 -32.99
C LEU A 270 25.18 -8.63 -33.69
N TYR A 271 25.84 -9.23 -34.69
CA TYR A 271 26.70 -8.55 -35.62
C TYR A 271 26.05 -8.47 -37.00
N GLN A 272 25.81 -7.25 -37.47
CA GLN A 272 25.21 -7.01 -38.78
C GLN A 272 25.60 -5.63 -39.31
N GLY A 273 25.91 -5.53 -40.58
CA GLY A 273 26.28 -4.25 -41.21
C GLY A 273 27.47 -3.58 -40.53
N TYR A 274 28.53 -4.36 -40.23
CA TYR A 274 29.75 -3.93 -39.54
C TYR A 274 29.52 -3.35 -38.12
N ARG A 275 28.40 -3.67 -37.51
CA ARG A 275 28.00 -3.19 -36.19
C ARG A 275 27.68 -4.34 -35.23
N LEU A 276 28.29 -4.30 -34.07
CA LEU A 276 27.95 -5.19 -32.95
C LEU A 276 26.94 -4.49 -32.03
N GLN A 277 25.87 -5.17 -31.66
CA GLN A 277 24.89 -4.65 -30.75
C GLN A 277 24.25 -5.74 -29.92
N HIS A 278 23.81 -5.40 -28.71
CA HIS A 278 22.90 -6.26 -27.94
C HIS A 278 21.47 -6.16 -28.48
N ILE A 279 20.80 -7.28 -28.57
CA ILE A 279 19.34 -7.29 -28.80
C ILE A 279 18.64 -6.90 -27.51
N ASN A 280 17.62 -6.04 -27.60
CA ASN A 280 16.86 -5.62 -26.42
C ASN A 280 16.26 -6.85 -25.70
N PRO A 281 16.62 -7.08 -24.42
CA PRO A 281 16.11 -8.21 -23.64
C PRO A 281 14.57 -8.33 -23.59
N GLU A 282 13.85 -7.21 -23.64
CA GLU A 282 12.38 -7.26 -23.68
C GLU A 282 11.83 -8.10 -24.83
N SER A 283 12.52 -8.12 -25.98
CA SER A 283 12.06 -8.84 -27.18
C SER A 283 12.07 -10.36 -27.03
N TYR A 284 12.91 -10.90 -26.13
CA TYR A 284 13.02 -12.34 -25.88
C TYR A 284 12.68 -12.75 -24.44
N THR A 285 12.27 -11.79 -23.60
CA THR A 285 11.80 -12.07 -22.24
C THR A 285 10.30 -11.80 -22.13
N ARG A 286 9.90 -10.52 -22.07
CA ARG A 286 8.50 -10.11 -21.94
C ARG A 286 7.69 -10.39 -23.20
N ARG A 287 8.34 -10.30 -24.38
CA ARG A 287 7.72 -10.51 -25.70
C ARG A 287 8.15 -11.83 -26.35
N ALA A 288 8.39 -12.86 -25.54
CA ALA A 288 8.66 -14.20 -26.05
C ALA A 288 7.33 -14.92 -26.30
N TYR A 289 7.15 -15.42 -27.53
CA TYR A 289 5.90 -16.05 -27.97
C TYR A 289 6.08 -17.39 -28.69
N ILE A 290 7.32 -17.75 -29.09
CA ILE A 290 7.59 -18.95 -29.91
C ILE A 290 7.65 -20.19 -29.01
N GLY A 291 6.88 -21.22 -29.35
CA GLY A 291 6.91 -22.55 -28.75
C GLY A 291 6.27 -22.65 -27.36
N GLU A 292 6.19 -23.87 -26.85
CA GLU A 292 5.72 -24.17 -25.49
C GLU A 292 6.74 -23.78 -24.41
N THR A 293 8.02 -23.88 -24.75
CA THR A 293 9.11 -23.54 -23.82
C THR A 293 9.06 -22.08 -23.43
N SER A 294 8.80 -21.17 -24.39
CA SER A 294 8.58 -19.74 -24.09
C SER A 294 7.46 -19.52 -23.10
N MET A 295 6.35 -20.24 -23.28
CA MET A 295 5.19 -20.11 -22.40
C MET A 295 5.51 -20.59 -20.99
N ARG A 296 6.21 -21.72 -20.84
CA ARG A 296 6.62 -22.26 -19.52
C ARG A 296 7.60 -21.31 -18.81
N GLN A 297 8.61 -20.81 -19.53
CA GLN A 297 9.57 -19.85 -18.97
C GLN A 297 8.88 -18.54 -18.56
N ARG A 298 7.93 -18.07 -19.37
CA ARG A 298 7.18 -16.85 -19.07
C ARG A 298 6.28 -17.03 -17.84
N ILE A 299 5.58 -18.17 -17.73
CA ILE A 299 4.81 -18.54 -16.54
C ILE A 299 5.71 -18.50 -15.31
N ARG A 300 6.85 -19.19 -15.34
CA ARG A 300 7.79 -19.22 -14.23
C ARG A 300 8.28 -17.83 -13.83
N ARG A 301 8.68 -16.99 -14.79
CA ARG A 301 9.11 -15.61 -14.52
C ARG A 301 8.00 -14.75 -13.91
N LEU A 302 6.77 -14.92 -14.36
CA LEU A 302 5.62 -14.20 -13.80
C LEU A 302 5.30 -14.67 -12.38
N GLU A 303 5.43 -15.96 -12.09
CA GLU A 303 5.29 -16.50 -10.73
C GLU A 303 6.36 -15.91 -9.81
N GLU A 304 7.63 -15.97 -10.22
CA GLU A 304 8.76 -15.35 -9.47
C GLU A 304 8.55 -13.84 -9.28
N ARG A 305 8.02 -13.12 -10.30
CA ARG A 305 7.72 -11.68 -10.17
C ARG A 305 6.55 -11.42 -9.23
N CYS A 306 5.48 -12.22 -9.27
CA CYS A 306 4.36 -12.11 -8.33
C CYS A 306 4.83 -12.31 -6.88
N ASP A 307 5.67 -13.30 -6.63
CA ASP A 307 6.23 -13.57 -5.31
C ASP A 307 7.11 -12.41 -4.83
N ALA A 308 7.98 -11.88 -5.70
CA ALA A 308 8.81 -10.72 -5.40
C ALA A 308 7.95 -9.48 -5.07
N LEU A 309 6.93 -9.18 -5.88
CA LEU A 309 6.02 -8.06 -5.62
C LEU A 309 5.24 -8.23 -4.31
N GLN A 310 4.87 -9.45 -3.96
CA GLN A 310 4.23 -9.73 -2.67
C GLN A 310 5.19 -9.47 -1.51
N GLN A 311 6.45 -9.87 -1.62
CA GLN A 311 7.48 -9.61 -0.61
C GLN A 311 7.77 -8.11 -0.46
N GLU A 312 7.79 -7.36 -1.56
CA GLU A 312 7.94 -5.89 -1.53
C GLU A 312 6.71 -5.19 -0.91
N ARG A 313 5.52 -5.74 -1.13
CA ARG A 313 4.25 -5.17 -0.66
C ARG A 313 4.05 -5.29 0.84
N LEU A 314 4.40 -6.43 1.43
CA LEU A 314 4.13 -6.74 2.85
C LEU A 314 4.71 -5.70 3.81
N PRO A 315 6.01 -5.36 3.78
CA PRO A 315 6.58 -4.39 4.71
C PRO A 315 6.02 -2.99 4.54
N LEU A 316 5.68 -2.59 3.31
CA LEU A 316 5.04 -1.30 3.04
C LEU A 316 3.60 -1.24 3.59
N GLN A 317 2.90 -2.35 3.55
CA GLN A 317 1.56 -2.44 4.11
C GLN A 317 1.59 -2.39 5.64
N GLU A 318 2.50 -3.11 6.27
CA GLU A 318 2.72 -3.07 7.72
C GLU A 318 3.12 -1.66 8.18
N MET A 319 4.06 -1.03 7.48
CA MET A 319 4.45 0.37 7.72
C MET A 319 3.26 1.33 7.62
N LYS A 320 2.46 1.21 6.56
CA LYS A 320 1.24 2.01 6.39
C LYS A 320 0.29 1.85 7.57
N GLU A 321 0.00 0.62 7.98
CA GLU A 321 -0.92 0.32 9.07
C GLU A 321 -0.40 0.86 10.40
N GLU A 322 0.91 0.74 10.66
CA GLU A 322 1.52 1.29 11.87
C GLU A 322 1.47 2.83 11.89
N ILE A 323 1.81 3.50 10.79
CA ILE A 323 1.68 4.95 10.68
C ILE A 323 0.24 5.38 10.93
N GLN A 324 -0.73 4.71 10.33
CA GLN A 324 -2.14 5.02 10.54
C GLN A 324 -2.55 4.88 12.01
N ARG A 325 -2.07 3.87 12.72
CA ARG A 325 -2.29 3.71 14.18
C ARG A 325 -1.66 4.87 14.96
N VAL A 326 -0.42 5.25 14.66
CA VAL A 326 0.25 6.35 15.33
C VAL A 326 -0.47 7.68 15.10
N LEU A 327 -0.98 7.93 13.90
CA LEU A 327 -1.73 9.14 13.58
C LEU A 327 -3.06 9.28 14.34
N THR A 328 -3.58 8.19 14.95
CA THR A 328 -4.78 8.23 15.81
C THR A 328 -4.48 8.55 17.28
N LEU A 329 -3.19 8.61 17.68
CA LEU A 329 -2.81 8.89 19.06
C LEU A 329 -3.16 10.32 19.46
N GLU A 330 -3.17 10.59 20.76
CA GLU A 330 -3.43 11.92 21.35
C GLU A 330 -2.43 12.95 20.78
N ALA A 331 -2.95 14.08 20.34
CA ALA A 331 -2.17 15.11 19.63
C ALA A 331 -2.08 16.44 20.39
N LEU A 332 -2.67 16.55 21.57
CA LEU A 332 -2.80 17.82 22.32
C LEU A 332 -3.39 18.93 21.46
N SER A 333 -4.54 18.66 20.83
CA SER A 333 -5.15 19.54 19.83
C SER A 333 -5.81 20.81 20.40
N GLN A 334 -6.01 20.87 21.74
CA GLN A 334 -6.58 22.06 22.39
C GLN A 334 -5.51 23.16 22.53
N PRO A 335 -5.92 24.45 22.65
CA PRO A 335 -5.00 25.54 22.94
C PRO A 335 -4.22 25.30 24.25
N ALA A 336 -2.97 25.75 24.29
CA ALA A 336 -2.12 25.58 25.48
C ALA A 336 -2.74 26.19 26.74
N GLU A 337 -3.46 27.31 26.60
CA GLU A 337 -4.15 28.01 27.66
C GLU A 337 -5.21 27.12 28.34
N GLU A 338 -5.88 26.26 27.61
CA GLU A 338 -6.88 25.35 28.15
C GLU A 338 -6.26 24.31 29.05
N TYR A 339 -5.16 23.66 28.60
CA TYR A 339 -4.40 22.73 29.43
C TYR A 339 -3.81 23.38 30.66
N MET A 340 -3.32 24.62 30.55
CA MET A 340 -2.80 25.37 31.68
C MET A 340 -3.90 25.79 32.65
N SER A 341 -5.14 26.00 32.17
CA SER A 341 -6.30 26.23 33.05
C SER A 341 -6.60 24.94 33.85
N TRP A 342 -6.65 23.77 33.20
CA TRP A 342 -6.85 22.51 33.93
C TRP A 342 -5.75 22.26 34.95
N LYS A 343 -4.50 22.60 34.64
CA LYS A 343 -3.39 22.46 35.58
C LYS A 343 -3.60 23.34 36.83
N LYS A 344 -3.96 24.60 36.66
CA LYS A 344 -4.26 25.51 37.77
C LYS A 344 -5.40 24.98 38.65
N GLU A 345 -6.44 24.46 38.02
CA GLU A 345 -7.56 23.85 38.73
C GLU A 345 -7.15 22.57 39.50
N ILE A 346 -6.25 21.75 38.94
CA ILE A 346 -5.69 20.58 39.63
C ILE A 346 -4.87 21.01 40.85
N ASP A 347 -4.04 22.07 40.73
CA ASP A 347 -3.26 22.60 41.85
C ASP A 347 -4.16 23.16 42.97
N GLU A 348 -5.36 23.62 42.62
CA GLU A 348 -6.34 24.07 43.60
C GLU A 348 -7.06 22.95 44.36
N ILE A 349 -7.15 21.75 43.80
CA ILE A 349 -7.79 20.60 44.43
C ILE A 349 -7.20 20.34 45.81
N GLN A 350 -5.87 20.33 45.95
CA GLN A 350 -5.22 20.10 47.23
C GLN A 350 -5.55 21.14 48.29
N LYS A 351 -5.69 22.39 47.88
CA LYS A 351 -6.09 23.50 48.80
C LYS A 351 -7.52 23.30 49.26
N LYS A 352 -8.42 22.99 48.35
CA LYS A 352 -9.83 22.75 48.65
C LYS A 352 -10.07 21.48 49.48
N GLU A 353 -9.30 20.43 49.28
CA GLU A 353 -9.35 19.25 50.12
C GLU A 353 -8.86 19.52 51.55
N ARG A 354 -7.85 20.41 51.74
CA ARG A 354 -7.43 20.84 53.08
C ARG A 354 -8.53 21.69 53.74
N GLU A 355 -9.11 22.62 53.02
CA GLU A 355 -10.23 23.45 53.47
C GLU A 355 -11.41 22.57 53.92
N LYS A 356 -11.78 21.59 53.11
CA LYS A 356 -12.81 20.60 53.43
C LYS A 356 -12.53 19.87 54.75
N ARG A 357 -11.29 19.38 54.95
CA ARG A 357 -10.88 18.72 56.21
C ARG A 357 -10.98 19.64 57.41
N GLN A 358 -10.57 20.89 57.27
CA GLN A 358 -10.67 21.87 58.35
C GLN A 358 -12.14 22.13 58.75
N ILE A 359 -13.01 22.35 57.76
CA ILE A 359 -14.44 22.52 58.01
C ILE A 359 -15.02 21.28 58.70
N GLN A 360 -14.69 20.08 58.28
CA GLN A 360 -15.15 18.82 58.88
C GLN A 360 -14.65 18.67 60.33
N GLU A 361 -13.41 19.06 60.62
CA GLU A 361 -12.86 19.06 61.98
C GLU A 361 -13.56 20.10 62.89
N GLU A 362 -13.87 21.28 62.37
CA GLU A 362 -14.60 22.32 63.09
C GLU A 362 -16.05 21.85 63.40
N MET A 363 -16.73 21.26 62.43
CA MET A 363 -18.05 20.69 62.60
C MET A 363 -18.04 19.57 63.67
N LYS A 364 -17.05 18.71 63.69
CA LYS A 364 -16.88 17.68 64.68
C LYS A 364 -16.66 18.25 66.08
N LYS A 365 -15.84 19.30 66.22
CA LYS A 365 -15.60 19.97 67.51
C LYS A 365 -16.88 20.59 68.07
N LEU A 366 -17.70 21.21 67.21
CA LEU A 366 -19.01 21.74 67.62
C LEU A 366 -19.96 20.65 68.09
N GLN A 367 -20.06 19.52 67.32
CA GLN A 367 -20.88 18.37 67.74
C GLN A 367 -20.41 17.78 69.06
N ASP A 368 -19.14 17.58 69.27
CA ASP A 368 -18.60 17.04 70.51
C ASP A 368 -18.82 17.99 71.70
N GLY A 369 -18.72 19.29 71.46
CA GLY A 369 -19.03 20.33 72.44
C GLY A 369 -20.53 20.33 72.82
N GLU A 370 -21.42 20.25 71.85
CA GLU A 370 -22.88 20.16 72.10
C GLU A 370 -23.27 18.90 72.87
N VAL A 371 -22.68 17.76 72.48
CA VAL A 371 -22.90 16.49 73.20
C VAL A 371 -22.41 16.56 74.64
N SER A 372 -21.27 17.20 74.85
CA SER A 372 -20.71 17.40 76.20
C SER A 372 -21.57 18.33 77.05
N ALA A 373 -22.07 19.45 76.47
CA ALA A 373 -23.01 20.36 77.13
C ALA A 373 -24.32 19.70 77.49
N LEU A 374 -24.86 18.89 76.57
CA LEU A 374 -26.12 18.09 76.83
C LEU A 374 -25.91 17.08 77.96
N LYS A 375 -24.77 16.36 77.96
CA LYS A 375 -24.44 15.44 79.06
C LYS A 375 -24.32 16.16 80.41
N ALA A 376 -23.65 17.30 80.46
CA ALA A 376 -23.53 18.14 81.65
C ALA A 376 -24.91 18.62 82.14
N HIS A 377 -25.79 19.05 81.23
CA HIS A 377 -27.12 19.50 81.54
C HIS A 377 -28.00 18.38 82.10
N VAL A 378 -27.95 17.17 81.49
CA VAL A 378 -28.66 15.98 81.97
C VAL A 378 -28.18 15.58 83.39
N LEU A 379 -26.88 15.68 83.66
CA LEU A 379 -26.28 15.42 84.97
C LEU A 379 -26.78 16.46 86.01
N LEU A 380 -26.81 17.73 85.67
CA LEU A 380 -27.34 18.80 86.56
C LEU A 380 -28.83 18.61 86.83
N CYS A 381 -29.64 18.22 85.87
CA CYS A 381 -31.05 17.90 86.04
C CYS A 381 -31.26 16.66 86.89
N ARG A 382 -30.33 15.70 86.99
CA ARG A 382 -30.38 14.51 87.85
C ARG A 382 -29.94 14.77 89.29
N LEU A 383 -29.08 15.80 89.52
CA LEU A 383 -28.59 16.16 90.86
C LEU A 383 -29.49 17.18 91.56
N GLY A 384 -30.40 17.81 90.82
CA GLY A 384 -31.37 18.79 91.38
C GLY A 384 -32.76 18.18 91.78
N LYS A 385 -32.81 16.84 91.95
CA LYS A 385 -34.00 16.13 92.48
C LYS A 385 -33.73 15.68 93.89
#